data_b1d5431df4925e32e236174903cc2cb6
#
_entry.id   b1d5431df4925e32e236174903cc2cb6
#
_cell.length_a   1.000
_cell.length_b   1.000
_cell.length_c   1.000
_cell.angle_alpha   90.00
_cell.angle_beta   90.00
_cell.angle_gamma   90.00
#
_symmetry.space_group_name_H-M   'P 1'
#
loop_
_entity.id
_entity.type
_entity.pdbx_description
1 polymer ?
#
loop_
_entity_poly.entity_id
_entity_poly.type
_entity_poly.pdbx_seq_one_letter_code
_entity_poly.pdbx_strand_id
1 'polypeptide(L)'
;VRWATFPSVAAGWAFSDEAFMKPLYWLSFGKIRASWGRSGQKFSQRYLAHGLMAPSGETFLGEQGMGPDLQGGLLNRDLSWEKTDQYDFGLDVSFLNYRLKMTLDYYYRYTKGQLQKIDLPGDWSYQTFQWQNALAVSNEGLELELTADILRETAVKWRMKLNVSKNWNRFEKSNNGRDFLGNIIGKSLYNIRTYKTDGFYNSMDELQYYPQPHGFPTPLRTTIGSIFYPGTRKLVDMNNDGVIMKSLADQYYAASPLPLAHGGFINEIR
;
A
#
# COMPACT_ATOMS: atom_id res chain seq x y z
N VAL A 1 17.90 7.84 16.60
CA VAL A 1 19.09 8.02 15.74
C VAL A 1 19.06 9.44 15.16
N ARG A 2 20.10 10.26 15.39
CA ARG A 2 20.19 11.66 14.90
C ARG A 2 20.59 11.74 13.43
N TRP A 3 21.37 10.79 12.97
CA TRP A 3 21.97 10.80 11.63
C TRP A 3 21.62 9.51 10.90
N ALA A 4 21.39 9.62 9.61
CA ALA A 4 21.20 8.49 8.70
C ALA A 4 21.83 8.81 7.36
N THR A 5 22.35 7.79 6.68
CA THR A 5 23.00 7.91 5.37
C THR A 5 22.03 7.43 4.30
N PHE A 6 21.89 8.24 3.25
CA PHE A 6 20.98 8.00 2.14
C PHE A 6 21.76 8.03 0.81
N PRO A 7 22.43 6.93 0.45
CA PRO A 7 23.20 6.83 -0.78
C PRO A 7 22.28 6.77 -2.01
N SER A 8 22.77 7.27 -3.13
CA SER A 8 22.13 7.11 -4.44
C SER A 8 23.16 6.99 -5.53
N VAL A 9 22.81 6.29 -6.60
CA VAL A 9 23.61 6.15 -7.80
C VAL A 9 22.69 6.15 -9.01
N ALA A 10 23.12 6.79 -10.09
CA ALA A 10 22.40 6.80 -11.36
C ALA A 10 23.38 6.65 -12.52
N ALA A 11 22.95 5.96 -13.55
CA ALA A 11 23.67 5.80 -14.79
C ALA A 11 22.74 5.99 -15.99
N GLY A 12 23.29 6.52 -17.08
CA GLY A 12 22.56 6.66 -18.34
C GLY A 12 23.50 6.40 -19.51
N TRP A 13 23.01 5.65 -20.48
CA TRP A 13 23.76 5.33 -21.69
C TRP A 13 22.96 5.68 -22.94
N ALA A 14 23.49 6.62 -23.70
CA ALA A 14 22.95 7.00 -25.00
C ALA A 14 23.47 6.02 -26.07
N PHE A 15 22.83 4.86 -26.18
CA PHE A 15 23.26 3.79 -27.07
C PHE A 15 23.13 4.16 -28.55
N SER A 16 22.27 5.12 -28.87
CA SER A 16 22.12 5.63 -30.26
C SER A 16 23.39 6.23 -30.83
N ASP A 17 24.29 6.73 -29.96
CA ASP A 17 25.51 7.40 -30.38
C ASP A 17 26.64 6.40 -30.73
N GLU A 18 26.42 5.14 -30.41
CA GLU A 18 27.39 4.07 -30.63
C GLU A 18 27.52 3.67 -32.11
N ALA A 19 28.70 3.26 -32.50
CA ALA A 19 29.01 2.93 -33.90
C ALA A 19 28.14 1.79 -34.47
N PHE A 20 27.77 0.82 -33.64
CA PHE A 20 26.94 -0.34 -34.03
C PHE A 20 25.45 0.05 -34.26
N MET A 21 25.01 1.20 -33.76
CA MET A 21 23.64 1.70 -33.96
C MET A 21 23.48 2.61 -35.19
N LYS A 22 24.59 3.12 -35.75
CA LYS A 22 24.56 3.98 -36.96
C LYS A 22 23.82 3.40 -38.18
N PRO A 23 23.82 2.08 -38.44
CA PRO A 23 23.05 1.52 -39.53
C PRO A 23 21.53 1.65 -39.38
N LEU A 24 21.05 1.91 -38.13
CA LEU A 24 19.61 2.05 -37.84
C LEU A 24 19.14 3.48 -38.06
N TYR A 25 19.10 3.91 -39.33
CA TYR A 25 18.75 5.30 -39.72
C TYR A 25 17.35 5.74 -39.28
N TRP A 26 16.46 4.82 -38.94
CA TRP A 26 15.13 5.11 -38.41
C TRP A 26 15.13 5.45 -36.91
N LEU A 27 16.19 5.09 -36.17
CA LEU A 27 16.39 5.45 -34.78
C LEU A 27 17.13 6.79 -34.69
N SER A 28 16.45 7.80 -34.22
CA SER A 28 17.01 9.17 -34.11
C SER A 28 17.68 9.42 -32.77
N PHE A 29 17.24 8.72 -31.73
CA PHE A 29 17.80 8.80 -30.38
C PHE A 29 17.42 7.55 -29.59
N GLY A 30 18.34 7.08 -28.73
CA GLY A 30 18.08 5.98 -27.83
C GLY A 30 18.96 6.09 -26.59
N LYS A 31 18.30 6.08 -25.41
CA LYS A 31 18.96 6.17 -24.11
C LYS A 31 18.33 5.22 -23.11
N ILE A 32 19.14 4.49 -22.40
CA ILE A 32 18.73 3.71 -21.22
C ILE A 32 19.18 4.46 -19.97
N ARG A 33 18.31 4.48 -18.98
CA ARG A 33 18.55 5.06 -17.66
C ARG A 33 18.33 4.00 -16.59
N ALA A 34 19.19 3.99 -15.58
CA ALA A 34 19.00 3.18 -14.38
C ALA A 34 19.40 4.00 -13.17
N SER A 35 18.61 3.96 -12.13
CA SER A 35 18.98 4.59 -10.86
C SER A 35 18.57 3.73 -9.68
N TRP A 36 19.31 3.87 -8.61
CA TRP A 36 18.97 3.38 -7.29
C TRP A 36 19.25 4.46 -6.28
N GLY A 37 18.34 4.60 -5.33
CA GLY A 37 18.51 5.53 -4.23
C GLY A 37 17.82 5.04 -2.96
N ARG A 38 18.43 5.39 -1.84
CA ARG A 38 17.82 5.20 -0.53
C ARG A 38 17.38 6.55 0.00
N SER A 39 16.15 6.64 0.46
CA SER A 39 15.63 7.77 1.21
C SER A 39 15.18 7.34 2.59
N GLY A 40 14.98 8.29 3.48
CA GLY A 40 14.47 8.02 4.82
C GLY A 40 13.54 9.10 5.29
N GLN A 41 12.55 8.67 6.06
CA GLN A 41 11.63 9.55 6.72
C GLN A 41 11.76 9.40 8.23
N LYS A 42 11.99 10.53 8.91
CA LYS A 42 11.91 10.57 10.37
C LYS A 42 10.44 10.58 10.79
N PHE A 43 10.13 10.05 11.95
CA PHE A 43 8.80 10.15 12.53
C PHE A 43 8.48 11.62 12.87
N SER A 44 7.22 11.98 12.70
CA SER A 44 6.73 13.35 12.90
C SER A 44 6.64 13.74 14.39
N GLN A 45 6.42 12.78 15.26
CA GLN A 45 6.30 13.00 16.69
C GLN A 45 7.68 13.19 17.32
N ARG A 46 7.83 14.26 18.10
CA ARG A 46 9.06 14.55 18.82
C ARG A 46 9.18 13.64 20.05
N TYR A 47 10.40 13.28 20.39
CA TYR A 47 10.75 12.50 21.60
C TYR A 47 10.12 11.10 21.69
N LEU A 48 9.60 10.55 20.60
CA LEU A 48 8.92 9.25 20.58
C LEU A 48 9.79 8.10 21.11
N ALA A 49 11.11 8.18 20.92
CA ALA A 49 12.09 7.21 21.43
C ALA A 49 12.61 7.55 22.84
N HIS A 50 12.07 8.59 23.48
CA HIS A 50 12.42 9.00 24.82
C HIS A 50 11.16 8.96 25.69
N GLY A 51 11.24 8.37 26.87
CA GLY A 51 10.15 8.43 27.83
C GLY A 51 9.90 9.89 28.24
N LEU A 52 8.67 10.32 28.10
CA LEU A 52 8.25 11.63 28.58
C LEU A 52 7.62 11.49 29.98
N MET A 53 7.79 12.51 30.77
CA MET A 53 7.09 12.67 32.04
C MET A 53 5.93 13.64 31.80
N ALA A 54 4.79 13.34 32.36
CA ALA A 54 3.61 14.18 32.36
C ALA A 54 3.17 14.46 33.82
N PRO A 55 2.49 15.58 34.08
CA PRO A 55 1.89 15.80 35.38
C PRO A 55 0.94 14.64 35.72
N SER A 56 1.12 13.99 36.85
CA SER A 56 0.20 12.98 37.34
C SER A 56 -1.05 13.64 37.93
N GLY A 57 -2.19 12.93 37.88
CA GLY A 57 -3.41 13.41 38.58
C GLY A 57 -3.30 13.35 40.09
N GLU A 58 -2.21 12.79 40.64
CA GLU A 58 -1.98 12.65 42.07
C GLU A 58 -1.10 13.76 42.61
N THR A 59 -1.44 14.25 43.76
CA THR A 59 -0.66 15.26 44.48
C THR A 59 -0.02 14.66 45.72
N PHE A 60 1.22 15.06 45.99
CA PHE A 60 1.92 14.72 47.23
C PHE A 60 2.22 16.04 47.99
N LEU A 61 1.71 16.16 49.19
CA LEU A 61 1.82 17.37 50.01
C LEU A 61 1.36 18.67 49.33
N GLY A 62 0.34 18.57 48.47
CA GLY A 62 -0.19 19.71 47.71
C GLY A 62 0.55 20.03 46.40
N GLU A 63 1.66 19.38 46.15
CA GLU A 63 2.41 19.52 44.89
C GLU A 63 2.01 18.44 43.87
N GLN A 64 1.87 18.86 42.63
CA GLN A 64 1.51 17.92 41.56
C GLN A 64 2.68 16.99 41.21
N GLY A 65 2.45 15.69 41.30
CA GLY A 65 3.44 14.68 40.92
C GLY A 65 3.73 14.65 39.43
N MET A 66 4.91 14.19 39.08
CA MET A 66 5.27 13.89 37.68
C MET A 66 5.37 12.36 37.52
N GLY A 67 4.65 11.82 36.53
CA GLY A 67 4.66 10.41 36.19
C GLY A 67 5.01 10.17 34.74
N PRO A 68 5.20 8.90 34.33
CA PRO A 68 5.35 8.56 32.92
C PRO A 68 4.16 9.03 32.09
N ASP A 69 4.41 9.61 30.93
CA ASP A 69 3.35 9.98 29.99
C ASP A 69 2.73 8.69 29.40
N LEU A 70 1.55 8.32 29.89
CA LEU A 70 0.83 7.15 29.44
C LEU A 70 0.25 7.29 28.03
N GLN A 71 0.08 8.52 27.54
CA GLN A 71 -0.47 8.75 26.21
C GLN A 71 0.59 8.57 25.11
N GLY A 72 1.86 8.63 25.45
CA GLY A 72 2.97 8.38 24.53
C GLY A 72 3.16 6.91 24.15
N GLY A 73 2.50 5.97 24.87
CA GLY A 73 2.70 4.54 24.74
C GLY A 73 3.98 4.03 25.40
N LEU A 74 4.19 2.72 25.37
CA LEU A 74 5.39 2.09 25.91
C LEU A 74 6.63 2.54 25.14
N LEU A 75 7.65 2.96 25.90
CA LEU A 75 8.92 3.38 25.32
C LEU A 75 9.55 2.30 24.45
N ASN A 76 9.93 2.68 23.23
CA ASN A 76 10.73 1.87 22.33
C ASN A 76 12.02 2.60 21.96
N ARG A 77 13.14 2.14 22.49
CA ARG A 77 14.47 2.72 22.23
C ARG A 77 15.05 2.32 20.87
N ASP A 78 14.50 1.27 20.25
CA ASP A 78 14.96 0.71 18.99
C ASP A 78 14.32 1.37 17.76
N LEU A 79 13.53 2.45 17.98
CA LEU A 79 12.92 3.20 16.90
C LEU A 79 13.98 3.75 15.95
N SER A 80 13.78 3.49 14.68
CA SER A 80 14.65 3.93 13.59
C SER A 80 13.86 4.68 12.52
N TRP A 81 14.57 5.37 11.65
CA TRP A 81 13.97 6.00 10.48
C TRP A 81 13.32 4.96 9.57
N GLU A 82 12.18 5.31 9.01
CA GLU A 82 11.63 4.58 7.88
C GLU A 82 12.61 4.69 6.70
N LYS A 83 12.87 3.59 6.01
CA LYS A 83 13.81 3.53 4.89
C LYS A 83 13.10 3.07 3.65
N THR A 84 13.28 3.83 2.58
CA THR A 84 12.75 3.50 1.26
C THR A 84 13.92 3.30 0.30
N ASP A 85 14.01 2.10 -0.25
CA ASP A 85 14.88 1.78 -1.37
C ASP A 85 14.07 1.92 -2.66
N GLN A 86 14.55 2.72 -3.61
CA GLN A 86 13.91 2.95 -4.89
C GLN A 86 14.85 2.56 -6.02
N TYR A 87 14.31 1.86 -7.00
CA TYR A 87 14.95 1.46 -8.24
C TYR A 87 14.13 2.02 -9.39
N ASP A 88 14.78 2.69 -10.33
CA ASP A 88 14.16 3.24 -11.52
C ASP A 88 14.91 2.78 -12.76
N PHE A 89 14.16 2.34 -13.77
CA PHE A 89 14.66 1.96 -15.09
C PHE A 89 13.88 2.73 -16.14
N GLY A 90 14.58 3.43 -17.02
CA GLY A 90 13.97 4.25 -18.06
C GLY A 90 14.56 3.94 -19.42
N LEU A 91 13.71 4.00 -20.44
CA LEU A 91 14.05 3.90 -21.85
C LEU A 91 13.47 5.11 -22.59
N ASP A 92 14.34 5.92 -23.14
CA ASP A 92 13.97 7.04 -24.01
C ASP A 92 14.36 6.69 -25.44
N VAL A 93 13.41 6.66 -26.36
CA VAL A 93 13.68 6.43 -27.78
C VAL A 93 12.94 7.41 -28.65
N SER A 94 13.57 7.82 -29.74
CA SER A 94 12.97 8.66 -30.75
C SER A 94 13.24 8.08 -32.13
N PHE A 95 12.23 8.10 -32.96
CA PHE A 95 12.23 7.51 -34.30
C PHE A 95 11.89 8.56 -35.36
N LEU A 96 12.26 8.27 -36.63
CA LEU A 96 11.85 9.02 -37.82
C LEU A 96 12.14 10.52 -37.69
N ASN A 97 13.41 10.85 -37.42
CA ASN A 97 13.84 12.23 -37.19
C ASN A 97 13.04 12.94 -36.10
N TYR A 98 12.90 12.26 -34.93
CA TYR A 98 12.18 12.74 -33.75
C TYR A 98 10.68 12.97 -33.96
N ARG A 99 10.06 12.40 -35.00
CA ARG A 99 8.62 12.48 -35.21
C ARG A 99 7.84 11.63 -34.22
N LEU A 100 8.40 10.48 -33.83
CA LEU A 100 7.83 9.62 -32.80
C LEU A 100 8.81 9.56 -31.63
N LYS A 101 8.35 9.92 -30.45
CA LYS A 101 9.12 9.83 -29.20
C LYS A 101 8.38 8.94 -28.24
N MET A 102 9.11 8.06 -27.57
CA MET A 102 8.60 7.17 -26.54
C MET A 102 9.51 7.24 -25.31
N THR A 103 8.90 7.41 -24.16
CA THR A 103 9.55 7.25 -22.87
C THR A 103 8.82 6.15 -22.12
N LEU A 104 9.55 5.17 -21.65
CA LEU A 104 9.05 4.06 -20.84
C LEU A 104 9.83 4.03 -19.55
N ASP A 105 9.14 4.16 -18.42
CA ASP A 105 9.72 4.11 -17.09
C ASP A 105 9.10 2.99 -16.27
N TYR A 106 9.94 2.21 -15.60
CA TYR A 106 9.57 1.25 -14.59
C TYR A 106 10.23 1.65 -13.28
N TYR A 107 9.45 1.68 -12.20
CA TYR A 107 9.99 1.91 -10.87
C TYR A 107 9.53 0.84 -9.89
N TYR A 108 10.42 0.56 -8.93
CA TYR A 108 10.12 -0.28 -7.78
C TYR A 108 10.59 0.44 -6.52
N ARG A 109 9.67 0.67 -5.59
CA ARG A 109 9.91 1.33 -4.32
C ARG A 109 9.55 0.41 -3.18
N TYR A 110 10.49 0.12 -2.30
CA TYR A 110 10.29 -0.71 -1.12
C TYR A 110 10.55 0.09 0.14
N THR A 111 9.50 0.36 0.91
CA THR A 111 9.56 1.05 2.19
C THR A 111 9.51 0.03 3.31
N LYS A 112 10.52 0.03 4.16
CA LYS A 112 10.63 -0.85 5.33
C LYS A 112 10.72 -0.06 6.61
N GLY A 113 10.29 -0.70 7.69
CA GLY A 113 10.31 -0.09 9.01
C GLY A 113 9.33 1.06 9.14
N GLN A 114 8.21 1.01 8.41
CA GLN A 114 7.15 1.99 8.57
C GLN A 114 6.63 1.96 10.00
N LEU A 115 6.54 3.15 10.60
CA LEU A 115 6.17 3.31 11.99
C LEU A 115 4.69 3.05 12.20
N GLN A 116 4.40 2.16 13.14
CA GLN A 116 3.03 1.77 13.45
C GLN A 116 2.83 1.64 14.95
N LYS A 117 1.63 1.99 15.38
CA LYS A 117 1.14 1.77 16.73
C LYS A 117 0.70 0.31 16.86
N ILE A 118 1.35 -0.43 17.73
CA ILE A 118 1.05 -1.84 18.00
C ILE A 118 0.43 -1.93 19.38
N ASP A 119 -0.77 -2.49 19.45
CA ASP A 119 -1.46 -2.73 20.72
C ASP A 119 -0.72 -3.82 21.51
N LEU A 120 -0.58 -3.61 22.81
CA LEU A 120 0.05 -4.51 23.73
C LEU A 120 -1.00 -5.31 24.51
N PRO A 121 -0.72 -6.58 24.86
CA PRO A 121 -1.56 -7.32 25.79
C PRO A 121 -1.68 -6.56 27.12
N GLY A 122 -2.90 -6.45 27.63
CA GLY A 122 -3.20 -5.66 28.84
C GLY A 122 -2.48 -6.10 30.12
N ASP A 123 -1.94 -7.32 30.12
CA ASP A 123 -1.23 -7.89 31.29
C ASP A 123 0.25 -7.46 31.39
N TRP A 124 0.77 -6.77 30.38
CA TRP A 124 2.21 -6.47 30.30
C TRP A 124 2.60 -5.15 30.93
N SER A 125 1.73 -4.16 30.88
CA SER A 125 2.00 -2.84 31.48
C SER A 125 0.73 -2.00 31.54
N TYR A 126 0.81 -0.87 32.25
CA TYR A 126 -0.22 0.19 32.19
C TYR A 126 -0.33 0.87 30.83
N GLN A 127 0.59 0.55 29.89
CA GLN A 127 0.61 1.05 28.54
C GLN A 127 -0.13 0.10 27.59
N THR A 128 -1.05 0.66 26.82
CA THR A 128 -1.90 -0.15 25.92
C THR A 128 -1.28 -0.36 24.55
N PHE A 129 -0.22 0.36 24.21
CA PHE A 129 0.42 0.26 22.90
C PHE A 129 1.91 0.64 22.95
N GLN A 130 2.60 0.30 21.87
CA GLN A 130 3.99 0.70 21.59
C GLN A 130 4.15 1.08 20.12
N TRP A 131 4.92 2.13 19.87
CA TRP A 131 5.35 2.45 18.50
C TRP A 131 6.48 1.53 18.06
N GLN A 132 6.34 0.92 16.89
CA GLN A 132 7.32 -0.01 16.34
C GLN A 132 7.53 0.25 14.84
N ASN A 133 8.74 -0.01 14.35
CA ASN A 133 9.03 -0.09 12.92
C ASN A 133 8.52 -1.44 12.38
N ALA A 134 7.22 -1.55 12.19
CA ALA A 134 6.53 -2.83 12.11
C ALA A 134 6.19 -3.28 10.70
N LEU A 135 6.06 -2.36 9.74
CA LEU A 135 5.48 -2.66 8.44
C LEU A 135 6.47 -2.47 7.30
N ALA A 136 6.25 -3.21 6.22
CA ALA A 136 6.88 -2.99 4.93
C ALA A 136 5.85 -2.96 3.81
N VAL A 137 6.05 -2.05 2.86
CA VAL A 137 5.16 -1.81 1.73
C VAL A 137 5.98 -1.65 0.47
N SER A 138 5.53 -2.25 -0.63
CA SER A 138 6.09 -1.97 -1.95
C SER A 138 5.11 -1.19 -2.83
N ASN A 139 5.67 -0.39 -3.70
CA ASN A 139 4.99 0.25 -4.80
C ASN A 139 5.84 0.03 -6.04
N GLU A 140 5.25 -0.53 -7.06
CA GLU A 140 5.89 -0.67 -8.37
C GLU A 140 4.98 -0.06 -9.44
N GLY A 141 5.55 0.42 -10.51
CA GLY A 141 4.75 1.03 -11.56
C GLY A 141 5.44 1.04 -12.90
N LEU A 142 4.60 1.15 -13.93
CA LEU A 142 5.00 1.29 -15.31
C LEU A 142 4.35 2.56 -15.87
N GLU A 143 5.16 3.42 -16.49
CA GLU A 143 4.73 4.67 -17.10
C GLU A 143 5.18 4.71 -18.57
N LEU A 144 4.26 5.00 -19.46
CA LEU A 144 4.50 5.14 -20.89
C LEU A 144 4.06 6.52 -21.34
N GLU A 145 4.95 7.23 -21.98
CA GLU A 145 4.65 8.47 -22.72
C GLU A 145 4.98 8.28 -24.19
N LEU A 146 4.04 8.62 -25.05
CA LEU A 146 4.20 8.64 -26.51
C LEU A 146 3.88 10.04 -27.02
N THR A 147 4.76 10.60 -27.84
CA THR A 147 4.51 11.84 -28.56
C THR A 147 4.77 11.59 -30.05
N ALA A 148 3.78 11.92 -30.88
CA ALA A 148 3.85 11.76 -32.33
C ALA A 148 3.52 13.08 -33.03
N ASP A 149 4.44 13.56 -33.86
CA ASP A 149 4.21 14.65 -34.79
C ASP A 149 3.65 14.08 -36.10
N ILE A 150 2.32 14.04 -36.21
CA ILE A 150 1.61 13.45 -37.36
C ILE A 150 1.81 14.30 -38.59
N LEU A 151 1.55 15.61 -38.45
CA LEU A 151 1.79 16.61 -39.48
C LEU A 151 2.79 17.64 -38.94
N ARG A 152 3.98 17.72 -39.55
CA ARG A 152 5.08 18.57 -39.07
C ARG A 152 5.45 19.69 -40.05
N GLU A 153 5.49 19.36 -41.32
CA GLU A 153 6.01 20.24 -42.40
C GLU A 153 4.91 20.76 -43.34
N THR A 154 3.66 20.74 -42.83
CA THR A 154 2.47 21.19 -43.57
C THR A 154 1.96 22.51 -42.99
N ALA A 155 1.06 23.18 -43.69
CA ALA A 155 0.41 24.42 -43.22
C ALA A 155 -0.32 24.19 -41.90
N VAL A 156 -0.88 22.99 -41.69
CA VAL A 156 -1.46 22.56 -40.43
C VAL A 156 -0.46 21.62 -39.72
N LYS A 157 -0.13 21.93 -38.49
CA LYS A 157 0.73 21.09 -37.64
C LYS A 157 -0.14 20.32 -36.70
N TRP A 158 0.04 18.99 -36.67
CA TRP A 158 -0.73 18.11 -35.76
C TRP A 158 0.19 17.23 -34.94
N ARG A 159 0.09 17.36 -33.61
CA ARG A 159 0.82 16.58 -32.62
C ARG A 159 -0.15 15.84 -31.72
N MET A 160 0.15 14.58 -31.49
CA MET A 160 -0.57 13.73 -30.54
C MET A 160 0.36 13.36 -29.38
N LYS A 161 -0.20 13.36 -28.14
CA LYS A 161 0.48 12.85 -26.96
C LYS A 161 -0.42 11.87 -26.25
N LEU A 162 0.13 10.75 -25.86
CA LEU A 162 -0.51 9.73 -25.03
C LEU A 162 0.38 9.48 -23.82
N ASN A 163 -0.19 9.51 -22.63
CA ASN A 163 0.44 9.01 -21.44
C ASN A 163 -0.44 7.95 -20.80
N VAL A 164 0.18 6.87 -20.31
CA VAL A 164 -0.51 5.80 -19.59
C VAL A 164 0.40 5.39 -18.44
N SER A 165 -0.18 5.26 -17.26
CA SER A 165 0.54 4.75 -16.10
C SER A 165 -0.29 3.75 -15.32
N LYS A 166 0.41 2.80 -14.72
CA LYS A 166 -0.17 1.78 -13.84
C LYS A 166 0.73 1.62 -12.64
N ASN A 167 0.13 1.68 -11.46
CA ASN A 167 0.80 1.47 -10.19
C ASN A 167 0.23 0.25 -9.48
N TRP A 168 1.10 -0.56 -8.88
CA TRP A 168 0.75 -1.64 -7.98
C TRP A 168 1.29 -1.32 -6.60
N ASN A 169 0.42 -1.35 -5.62
CA ASN A 169 0.75 -1.18 -4.21
C ASN A 169 0.57 -2.52 -3.51
N ARG A 170 1.50 -2.89 -2.63
CA ARG A 170 1.45 -4.17 -1.93
C ARG A 170 1.91 -4.03 -0.49
N PHE A 171 1.14 -4.60 0.42
CA PHE A 171 1.53 -4.81 1.80
C PHE A 171 2.43 -6.05 1.87
N GLU A 172 3.71 -5.86 2.16
CA GLU A 172 4.71 -6.92 2.03
C GLU A 172 4.92 -7.68 3.34
N LYS A 173 4.93 -6.96 4.45
CA LYS A 173 5.33 -7.56 5.73
C LYS A 173 4.77 -6.79 6.91
N SER A 174 4.40 -7.53 7.96
CA SER A 174 4.19 -7.03 9.32
C SER A 174 5.26 -7.59 10.27
N ASN A 175 5.38 -7.03 11.45
CA ASN A 175 6.36 -7.45 12.47
C ASN A 175 6.15 -8.90 12.95
N ASN A 176 4.92 -9.38 12.95
CA ASN A 176 4.54 -10.72 13.39
C ASN A 176 4.28 -11.71 12.23
N GLY A 177 4.49 -11.29 10.97
CA GLY A 177 4.27 -12.12 9.80
C GLY A 177 2.81 -12.46 9.49
N ARG A 178 1.85 -11.76 10.13
CA ARG A 178 0.41 -11.94 9.93
C ARG A 178 -0.22 -10.70 9.34
N ASP A 179 -1.41 -10.84 8.81
CA ASP A 179 -2.24 -9.71 8.39
C ASP A 179 -2.39 -8.70 9.53
N PHE A 180 -2.41 -7.42 9.19
CA PHE A 180 -2.38 -6.35 10.17
C PHE A 180 -3.40 -5.26 9.85
N LEU A 181 -4.24 -4.89 10.83
CA LEU A 181 -5.27 -3.85 10.72
C LEU A 181 -6.10 -3.94 9.44
N GLY A 182 -6.47 -5.15 9.05
CA GLY A 182 -7.25 -5.38 7.84
C GLY A 182 -6.44 -5.44 6.54
N ASN A 183 -5.15 -5.20 6.58
CA ASN A 183 -4.27 -5.37 5.44
C ASN A 183 -3.81 -6.81 5.35
N ILE A 184 -3.96 -7.42 4.17
CA ILE A 184 -3.54 -8.78 3.86
C ILE A 184 -2.15 -8.72 3.24
N ILE A 185 -1.22 -9.52 3.75
CA ILE A 185 0.12 -9.64 3.17
C ILE A 185 0.00 -10.11 1.71
N GLY A 186 0.72 -9.44 0.83
CA GLY A 186 0.70 -9.68 -0.61
C GLY A 186 -0.44 -8.99 -1.38
N LYS A 187 -1.36 -8.27 -0.70
CA LYS A 187 -2.43 -7.50 -1.33
C LYS A 187 -2.20 -5.99 -1.19
N SER A 188 -3.00 -5.21 -1.94
CA SER A 188 -2.95 -3.76 -1.83
C SER A 188 -3.32 -3.29 -0.43
N LEU A 189 -2.65 -2.24 0.07
CA LEU A 189 -3.04 -1.53 1.29
C LEU A 189 -4.45 -0.93 1.18
N TYR A 190 -4.83 -0.53 -0.04
CA TYR A 190 -6.18 -0.06 -0.33
C TYR A 190 -7.02 -1.27 -0.75
N ASN A 191 -7.82 -1.77 0.17
CA ASN A 191 -8.62 -2.97 -0.09
C ASN A 191 -10.09 -2.75 0.26
N ILE A 192 -10.94 -3.30 -0.58
CA ILE A 192 -12.37 -3.43 -0.32
C ILE A 192 -12.60 -4.86 0.14
N ARG A 193 -13.10 -4.99 1.34
CA ARG A 193 -13.52 -6.28 1.90
C ARG A 193 -15.04 -6.36 1.94
N THR A 194 -15.53 -7.52 1.67
CA THR A 194 -16.97 -7.80 1.72
C THR A 194 -17.21 -9.25 2.10
N TYR A 195 -18.45 -9.56 2.43
CA TYR A 195 -18.88 -10.93 2.67
C TYR A 195 -19.17 -11.63 1.36
N LYS A 196 -18.77 -12.89 1.27
CA LYS A 196 -19.17 -13.75 0.16
C LYS A 196 -20.66 -14.08 0.33
N THR A 197 -21.43 -13.99 -0.76
CA THR A 197 -22.86 -14.29 -0.75
C THR A 197 -23.17 -15.43 -1.69
N ASP A 198 -24.13 -16.27 -1.31
CA ASP A 198 -24.62 -17.39 -2.10
C ASP A 198 -26.14 -17.31 -2.29
N GLY A 199 -26.60 -16.21 -2.92
CA GLY A 199 -28.02 -15.96 -3.17
C GLY A 199 -28.79 -15.47 -1.95
N PHE A 200 -30.05 -15.86 -1.88
CA PHE A 200 -30.98 -15.50 -0.81
C PHE A 200 -31.59 -16.76 -0.19
N TYR A 201 -31.96 -16.69 1.09
CA TYR A 201 -32.77 -17.72 1.74
C TYR A 201 -34.18 -17.69 1.21
N ASN A 202 -34.69 -18.81 0.67
CA ASN A 202 -36.06 -18.93 0.21
C ASN A 202 -36.97 -19.54 1.28
N SER A 203 -36.41 -20.40 2.15
CA SER A 203 -37.13 -21.03 3.27
C SER A 203 -36.24 -21.13 4.50
N MET A 204 -36.85 -21.42 5.65
CA MET A 204 -36.11 -21.68 6.90
C MET A 204 -35.29 -22.97 6.84
N ASP A 205 -35.67 -23.92 5.98
CA ASP A 205 -34.98 -25.21 5.82
C ASP A 205 -33.58 -25.06 5.15
N GLU A 206 -33.34 -23.92 4.52
CA GLU A 206 -32.08 -23.60 3.91
C GLU A 206 -31.05 -23.04 4.91
N LEU A 207 -31.42 -22.83 6.17
CA LEU A 207 -30.52 -22.35 7.21
C LEU A 207 -29.47 -23.41 7.53
N GLN A 208 -28.22 -22.99 7.54
CA GLN A 208 -27.11 -23.82 7.94
C GLN A 208 -27.05 -23.89 9.49
N TYR A 209 -26.95 -25.09 10.03
CA TYR A 209 -26.85 -25.36 11.45
C TYR A 209 -25.46 -25.86 11.82
N TYR A 210 -24.91 -25.35 12.89
CA TYR A 210 -23.59 -25.67 13.39
C TYR A 210 -23.69 -26.47 14.70
N PRO A 211 -22.94 -27.58 14.84
CA PRO A 211 -22.90 -28.37 16.08
C PRO A 211 -22.32 -27.52 17.21
N GLN A 212 -22.88 -27.70 18.41
CA GLN A 212 -22.35 -27.09 19.60
C GLN A 212 -21.73 -28.19 20.48
N PRO A 213 -20.62 -27.91 21.23
CA PRO A 213 -19.99 -28.87 22.10
C PRO A 213 -20.93 -29.41 23.18
N HIS A 214 -21.86 -28.57 23.62
CA HIS A 214 -22.90 -28.89 24.61
C HIS A 214 -24.21 -28.26 24.19
N GLY A 215 -25.15 -29.07 23.70
CA GLY A 215 -26.48 -28.60 23.33
C GLY A 215 -26.93 -28.93 21.91
N PHE A 216 -28.00 -28.30 21.48
CA PHE A 216 -28.56 -28.49 20.14
C PHE A 216 -27.79 -27.65 19.10
N PRO A 217 -27.74 -28.12 17.84
CA PRO A 217 -27.16 -27.33 16.74
C PRO A 217 -27.81 -25.95 16.66
N THR A 218 -27.01 -24.93 16.51
CA THR A 218 -27.49 -23.54 16.37
C THR A 218 -27.41 -23.09 14.91
N PRO A 219 -28.43 -22.33 14.44
CA PRO A 219 -28.38 -21.78 13.09
C PRO A 219 -27.27 -20.72 12.97
N LEU A 220 -26.79 -20.52 11.74
CA LEU A 220 -25.90 -19.42 11.41
C LEU A 220 -26.51 -18.10 11.90
N ARG A 221 -25.71 -17.31 12.60
CA ARG A 221 -26.17 -16.07 13.24
C ARG A 221 -25.16 -14.94 13.05
N THR A 222 -25.59 -13.71 13.28
CA THR A 222 -24.68 -12.58 13.39
C THR A 222 -24.03 -12.49 14.77
N THR A 223 -22.99 -11.70 14.92
CA THR A 223 -22.31 -11.43 16.21
C THR A 223 -23.25 -10.96 17.31
N ILE A 224 -24.34 -10.27 16.96
CA ILE A 224 -25.36 -9.81 17.91
C ILE A 224 -26.47 -10.84 18.16
N GLY A 225 -26.30 -12.09 17.68
CA GLY A 225 -27.21 -13.18 17.88
C GLY A 225 -28.43 -13.21 16.93
N SER A 226 -28.54 -12.29 15.98
CA SER A 226 -29.62 -12.33 15.00
C SER A 226 -29.46 -13.51 14.06
N ILE A 227 -30.52 -14.26 13.84
CA ILE A 227 -30.58 -15.34 12.85
C ILE A 227 -30.99 -14.78 11.48
N PHE A 228 -30.64 -15.51 10.44
CA PHE A 228 -31.09 -15.21 9.08
C PHE A 228 -32.49 -15.78 8.86
N TYR A 229 -33.23 -15.23 7.91
CA TYR A 229 -34.59 -15.64 7.59
C TYR A 229 -34.86 -15.52 6.08
N PRO A 230 -35.95 -16.11 5.55
CA PRO A 230 -36.30 -16.01 4.14
C PRO A 230 -36.32 -14.55 3.64
N GLY A 231 -35.75 -14.32 2.46
CA GLY A 231 -35.57 -12.99 1.87
C GLY A 231 -34.27 -12.27 2.25
N THR A 232 -33.49 -12.77 3.24
CA THR A 232 -32.17 -12.25 3.53
C THR A 232 -31.09 -12.89 2.65
N ARG A 233 -29.96 -12.19 2.48
CA ARG A 233 -28.81 -12.74 1.73
C ARG A 233 -28.17 -13.90 2.51
N LYS A 234 -27.85 -14.98 1.80
CA LYS A 234 -27.00 -16.05 2.32
C LYS A 234 -25.57 -15.58 2.39
N LEU A 235 -25.09 -15.24 3.57
CA LEU A 235 -23.69 -14.94 3.81
C LEU A 235 -22.93 -16.24 4.06
N VAL A 236 -21.76 -16.37 3.44
CA VAL A 236 -20.91 -17.54 3.61
C VAL A 236 -20.05 -17.34 4.83
N ASP A 237 -20.15 -18.27 5.77
CA ASP A 237 -19.26 -18.40 6.92
C ASP A 237 -17.91 -18.96 6.41
N MET A 238 -16.88 -18.12 6.40
CA MET A 238 -15.58 -18.45 5.81
C MET A 238 -14.72 -19.30 6.73
N ASN A 239 -14.89 -19.20 8.02
CA ASN A 239 -14.13 -19.94 9.05
C ASN A 239 -14.90 -21.10 9.67
N ASN A 240 -16.18 -21.28 9.32
CA ASN A 240 -17.09 -22.33 9.80
C ASN A 240 -17.29 -22.31 11.33
N ASP A 241 -17.34 -21.13 11.95
CA ASP A 241 -17.59 -20.99 13.37
C ASP A 241 -19.09 -20.80 13.73
N GLY A 242 -19.96 -20.66 12.73
CA GLY A 242 -21.40 -20.48 12.88
C GLY A 242 -21.82 -19.05 13.20
N VAL A 243 -20.91 -18.07 13.10
CA VAL A 243 -21.16 -16.67 13.41
C VAL A 243 -20.61 -15.75 12.34
N ILE A 244 -21.45 -15.04 11.63
CA ILE A 244 -20.99 -13.99 10.72
C ILE A 244 -20.55 -12.78 11.53
N MET A 245 -19.25 -12.57 11.59
CA MET A 245 -18.64 -11.48 12.34
C MET A 245 -18.45 -10.23 11.46
N LYS A 246 -18.59 -9.05 12.04
CA LYS A 246 -18.11 -7.79 11.42
C LYS A 246 -16.59 -7.72 11.34
N SER A 247 -15.89 -8.63 12.00
CA SER A 247 -14.44 -8.78 11.93
C SER A 247 -14.00 -9.36 10.59
N LEU A 248 -12.70 -9.38 10.38
CA LEU A 248 -12.08 -9.82 9.12
C LEU A 248 -12.23 -11.33 8.84
N ALA A 249 -12.73 -12.13 9.81
CA ALA A 249 -12.77 -13.58 9.72
C ALA A 249 -13.66 -14.09 8.58
N ASP A 250 -14.83 -13.43 8.37
CA ASP A 250 -15.80 -13.82 7.34
C ASP A 250 -15.78 -12.93 6.10
N GLN A 251 -14.83 -11.98 6.06
CA GLN A 251 -14.66 -11.08 4.94
C GLN A 251 -13.51 -11.54 4.05
N TYR A 252 -13.71 -11.46 2.76
CA TYR A 252 -12.64 -11.69 1.79
C TYR A 252 -12.23 -10.40 1.07
N TYR A 253 -11.02 -10.40 0.54
CA TYR A 253 -10.54 -9.34 -0.33
C TYR A 253 -11.28 -9.40 -1.67
N ALA A 254 -12.15 -8.42 -1.91
CA ALA A 254 -12.92 -8.37 -3.15
C ALA A 254 -12.20 -7.60 -4.25
N ALA A 255 -11.65 -6.42 -3.94
CA ALA A 255 -11.02 -5.56 -4.92
C ALA A 255 -10.11 -4.52 -4.25
N SER A 256 -9.32 -3.82 -5.07
CA SER A 256 -8.69 -2.56 -4.73
C SER A 256 -9.50 -1.42 -5.34
N PRO A 257 -9.73 -0.31 -4.62
CA PRO A 257 -10.35 0.89 -5.18
C PRO A 257 -9.41 1.70 -6.07
N LEU A 258 -8.13 1.31 -6.15
CA LEU A 258 -7.18 1.99 -7.01
C LEU A 258 -7.49 1.69 -8.49
N PRO A 259 -7.37 2.69 -9.37
CA PRO A 259 -7.52 2.49 -10.80
C PRO A 259 -6.56 1.42 -11.32
N LEU A 260 -7.01 0.59 -12.26
CA LEU A 260 -6.17 -0.41 -12.92
C LEU A 260 -5.07 0.24 -13.76
N ALA A 261 -5.38 1.38 -14.37
CA ALA A 261 -4.47 2.26 -15.07
C ALA A 261 -5.12 3.63 -15.18
N HIS A 262 -4.32 4.67 -15.39
CA HIS A 262 -4.79 6.01 -15.71
C HIS A 262 -3.92 6.61 -16.81
N GLY A 263 -4.46 7.57 -17.52
CA GLY A 263 -3.74 8.18 -18.62
C GLY A 263 -4.47 9.35 -19.21
N GLY A 264 -3.83 10.01 -20.17
CA GLY A 264 -4.36 11.13 -20.89
C GLY A 264 -4.00 11.07 -22.37
N PHE A 265 -4.88 11.62 -23.20
CA PHE A 265 -4.68 11.75 -24.62
C PHE A 265 -4.87 13.21 -25.03
N ILE A 266 -3.87 13.79 -25.66
CA ILE A 266 -3.84 15.19 -26.05
C ILE A 266 -3.65 15.29 -27.55
N ASN A 267 -4.50 16.08 -28.22
CA ASN A 267 -4.35 16.49 -29.61
C ASN A 267 -4.06 17.98 -29.66
N GLU A 268 -2.95 18.35 -30.30
CA GLU A 268 -2.57 19.73 -30.56
C GLU A 268 -2.61 19.96 -32.07
N ILE A 269 -3.49 20.81 -32.51
CA ILE A 269 -3.60 21.23 -33.93
C ILE A 269 -3.31 22.74 -34.01
N ARG A 270 -2.37 23.12 -34.85
CA ARG A 270 -1.94 24.51 -35.01
C ARG A 270 -1.87 24.88 -36.47
#